data_d682bd056e155b5394912a90e696b75f
#
_entry.id   d682bd056e155b5394912a90e696b75f
#
_cell.length_a   1.000
_cell.length_b   1.000
_cell.length_c   1.000
_cell.angle_alpha   90.00
_cell.angle_beta   90.00
_cell.angle_gamma   90.00
#
_symmetry.space_group_name_H-M   'P 1'
#
loop_
_entity.id
_entity.type
_entity.pdbx_description
1 polymer ?
#
loop_
_entity_poly.entity_id
_entity_poly.type
_entity_poly.pdbx_seq_one_letter_code
_entity_poly.pdbx_strand_id
1 'polypeptide(L)' 'MAKAQRVVFSFDERSLESLQRIRDQGRFSSMADAVRESLQVSHALQSQAEQGFTELVVRNPQTGDERVIVIPNLQSSSR' A
#
# COMPACT_ATOMS: atom_id res chain seq x y z
N MET A 1 12.05 -16.35 -16.27
CA MET A 1 11.38 -15.04 -16.25
C MET A 1 9.87 -15.23 -16.17
N ALA A 2 9.23 -14.48 -15.29
CA ALA A 2 7.79 -14.61 -15.09
C ALA A 2 7.05 -14.05 -16.30
N LYS A 3 5.98 -14.75 -16.67
CA LYS A 3 5.13 -14.35 -17.76
C LYS A 3 4.03 -13.44 -17.22
N ALA A 4 3.82 -12.30 -17.86
CA ALA A 4 2.76 -11.39 -17.45
C ALA A 4 1.39 -12.03 -17.70
N GLN A 5 0.51 -11.88 -16.74
CA GLN A 5 -0.84 -12.39 -16.85
C GLN A 5 -1.83 -11.24 -16.67
N ARG A 6 -2.93 -11.31 -17.39
CA ARG A 6 -3.96 -10.30 -17.29
C ARG A 6 -4.94 -10.70 -16.20
N VAL A 7 -5.18 -9.78 -15.27
CA VAL A 7 -6.15 -9.96 -14.20
C VAL A 7 -7.13 -8.79 -14.22
N VAL A 8 -8.41 -9.09 -14.10
CA VAL A 8 -9.45 -8.06 -14.14
C VAL A 8 -10.11 -7.97 -12.78
N PHE A 9 -10.19 -6.75 -12.25
CA PHE A 9 -10.89 -6.46 -11.01
C PHE A 9 -11.98 -5.44 -11.26
N SER A 10 -13.06 -5.57 -10.51
CA SER A 10 -14.11 -4.56 -10.49
C SER A 10 -13.92 -3.67 -9.28
N PHE A 11 -13.95 -2.38 -9.50
CA PHE A 11 -13.82 -1.38 -8.43
C PHE A 11 -15.12 -0.61 -8.32
N ASP A 12 -15.56 -0.37 -7.09
CA ASP A 12 -16.63 0.60 -6.90
C ASP A 12 -16.08 2.01 -7.15
N GLU A 13 -16.98 2.98 -7.19
CA GLU A 13 -16.61 4.35 -7.52
C GLU A 13 -15.55 4.91 -6.58
N ARG A 14 -15.74 4.67 -5.28
CA ARG A 14 -14.84 5.20 -4.27
C ARG A 14 -13.44 4.60 -4.39
N SER A 15 -13.37 3.30 -4.59
CA SER A 15 -12.08 2.62 -4.75
C SER A 15 -11.36 3.07 -6.00
N LEU A 16 -12.11 3.26 -7.08
CA LEU A 16 -11.52 3.75 -8.32
C LEU A 16 -10.98 5.16 -8.17
N GLU A 17 -11.72 6.03 -7.50
CA GLU A 17 -11.26 7.38 -7.24
C GLU A 17 -9.98 7.38 -6.39
N SER A 18 -9.91 6.49 -5.40
CA SER A 18 -8.71 6.35 -4.58
C SER A 18 -7.51 5.94 -5.41
N LEU A 19 -7.70 4.97 -6.30
CA LEU A 19 -6.62 4.51 -7.17
C LEU A 19 -6.15 5.62 -8.11
N GLN A 20 -7.09 6.38 -8.66
CA GLN A 20 -6.75 7.49 -9.54
C GLN A 20 -5.97 8.57 -8.78
N ARG A 21 -6.36 8.84 -7.54
CA ARG A 21 -5.65 9.80 -6.71
C ARG A 21 -4.24 9.34 -6.40
N ILE A 22 -4.06 8.07 -6.09
CA ILE A 22 -2.73 7.50 -5.85
C ILE A 22 -1.86 7.67 -7.10
N ARG A 23 -2.43 7.35 -8.26
CA ARG A 23 -1.70 7.51 -9.52
C ARG A 23 -1.24 8.95 -9.73
N ASP A 24 -2.15 9.88 -9.53
CA ASP A 24 -1.87 11.29 -9.84
C ASP A 24 -0.92 11.92 -8.82
N GLN A 25 -1.12 11.66 -7.54
CA GLN A 25 -0.26 12.21 -6.49
C GLN A 25 1.11 11.55 -6.48
N GLY A 26 1.18 10.28 -6.81
CA GLY A 26 2.43 9.55 -6.89
C GLY A 26 3.16 9.75 -8.21
N ARG A 27 2.52 10.46 -9.14
CA ARG A 27 3.09 10.73 -10.48
C ARG A 27 3.40 9.45 -11.24
N PHE A 28 2.54 8.46 -11.09
CA PHE A 28 2.70 7.23 -11.84
C PHE A 28 2.24 7.42 -13.28
N SER A 29 2.90 6.75 -14.20
CA SER A 29 2.58 6.85 -15.61
C SER A 29 1.28 6.15 -15.96
N SER A 30 0.84 5.19 -15.12
CA SER A 30 -0.40 4.47 -15.37
C SER A 30 -0.96 3.95 -14.05
N MET A 31 -2.23 3.53 -14.09
CA MET A 31 -2.84 2.90 -12.92
C MET A 31 -2.18 1.56 -12.60
N ALA A 32 -1.71 0.86 -13.63
CA ALA A 32 -1.00 -0.39 -13.40
C ALA A 32 0.28 -0.17 -12.61
N ASP A 33 1.01 0.90 -12.90
CA ASP A 33 2.22 1.23 -12.14
C ASP A 33 1.90 1.57 -10.70
N ALA A 34 0.81 2.32 -10.48
CA ALA A 34 0.37 2.64 -9.12
C ALA A 34 0.02 1.37 -8.33
N VAL A 35 -0.65 0.43 -8.98
CA VAL A 35 -0.99 -0.85 -8.35
C VAL A 35 0.27 -1.64 -8.01
N ARG A 36 1.23 -1.71 -8.94
CA ARG A 36 2.47 -2.44 -8.69
C ARG A 36 3.23 -1.88 -7.51
N GLU A 37 3.32 -0.56 -7.41
CA GLU A 37 3.97 0.07 -6.26
C GLU A 37 3.24 -0.26 -4.97
N SER A 38 1.90 -0.20 -5.00
CA SER A 38 1.09 -0.52 -3.83
C SER A 38 1.30 -1.96 -3.37
N LEU A 39 1.47 -2.88 -4.31
CA LEU A 39 1.74 -4.28 -3.98
C LEU A 39 3.08 -4.44 -3.29
N GLN A 40 4.09 -3.72 -3.75
CA GLN A 40 5.42 -3.78 -3.12
C GLN A 40 5.37 -3.26 -1.70
N VAL A 41 4.66 -2.17 -1.48
CA VAL A 41 4.50 -1.60 -0.13
C VAL A 41 3.76 -2.58 0.77
N SER A 42 2.65 -3.15 0.28
CA SER A 42 1.87 -4.11 1.05
C SER A 42 2.70 -5.34 1.42
N HIS A 43 3.45 -5.86 0.47
CA HIS A 43 4.29 -7.02 0.72
C HIS A 43 5.35 -6.74 1.78
N ALA A 44 5.98 -5.57 1.71
CA ALA A 44 6.99 -5.18 2.69
C ALA A 44 6.39 -5.09 4.09
N LEU A 45 5.19 -4.51 4.19
CA LEU A 45 4.52 -4.39 5.48
C LEU A 45 4.12 -5.74 6.04
N GLN A 46 3.61 -6.63 5.20
CA GLN A 46 3.22 -7.97 5.65
C GLN A 46 4.42 -8.79 6.12
N SER A 47 5.56 -8.65 5.45
CA SER A 47 6.78 -9.31 5.87
C SER A 47 7.19 -8.89 7.28
N GLN A 48 7.04 -7.60 7.58
CA GLN A 48 7.36 -7.10 8.91
C GLN A 48 6.34 -7.60 9.94
N ALA A 49 5.06 -7.63 9.56
CA ALA A 49 4.01 -8.07 10.47
C ALA A 49 4.19 -9.53 10.89
N GLU A 50 4.67 -10.36 9.98
CA GLU A 50 4.94 -11.77 10.30
C GLU A 50 6.01 -11.93 11.37
N GLN A 51 6.86 -10.94 11.50
CA GLN A 51 7.91 -10.93 12.53
C GLN A 51 7.48 -10.19 13.79
N GLY A 52 6.24 -9.77 13.88
CA GLY A 52 5.69 -9.08 15.05
C GLY A 52 5.65 -7.57 14.94
N PHE A 53 6.12 -7.00 13.84
CA PHE A 53 6.11 -5.55 13.65
C PHE A 53 4.81 -5.15 12.97
N THR A 54 3.80 -4.88 13.78
CA THR A 54 2.44 -4.65 13.30
C THR A 54 1.96 -3.22 13.38
N GLU A 55 2.78 -2.33 13.93
CA GLU A 55 2.47 -0.90 13.96
C GLU A 55 3.20 -0.19 12.86
N LEU A 56 2.46 0.61 12.08
CA LEU A 56 3.06 1.43 11.05
C LEU A 56 3.12 2.86 11.53
N VAL A 57 4.33 3.40 11.62
CA VAL A 57 4.56 4.76 12.10
C VAL A 57 5.14 5.58 10.95
N VAL A 58 4.53 6.72 10.67
CA VAL A 58 5.10 7.67 9.72
C VAL A 58 5.60 8.89 10.48
N ARG A 59 6.72 9.42 10.07
CA ARG A 59 7.38 10.52 10.77
C ARG A 59 7.62 11.67 9.80
N ASN A 60 7.38 12.88 10.30
CA ASN A 60 7.80 14.08 9.60
C ASN A 60 9.25 14.36 9.99
N PRO A 61 10.20 14.19 9.07
CA PRO A 61 11.63 14.35 9.44
C PRO A 61 12.01 15.77 9.78
N GLN A 62 11.22 16.77 9.39
CA GLN A 62 11.53 18.16 9.69
C GLN A 62 11.09 18.56 11.08
N THR A 63 9.98 18.01 11.58
CA THR A 63 9.45 18.35 12.89
C THR A 63 9.72 17.27 13.92
N GLY A 64 9.95 16.04 13.48
CA GLY A 64 10.10 14.90 14.37
C GLY A 64 8.78 14.30 14.82
N ASP A 65 7.66 14.87 14.40
CA ASP A 65 6.34 14.35 14.77
C ASP A 65 6.11 13.00 14.15
N GLU A 66 5.42 12.12 14.88
CA GLU A 66 5.11 10.78 14.43
C GLU A 66 3.62 10.53 14.54
N ARG A 67 3.12 9.70 13.62
CA ARG A 67 1.72 9.27 13.61
C ARG A 67 1.65 7.79 13.34
N VAL A 68 0.75 7.12 14.04
CA VAL A 68 0.50 5.69 13.79
C VAL A 68 -0.63 5.57 12.78
N ILE A 69 -0.39 4.75 11.76
CA ILE A 69 -1.44 4.45 10.78
C ILE A 69 -1.96 3.06 11.09
N VAL A 70 -3.27 2.97 11.30
CA VAL A 70 -3.92 1.70 11.59
C VAL A 70 -4.30 1.01 10.29
N ILE A 71 -3.72 -0.15 10.07
CA ILE A 71 -4.07 -1.01 8.94
C ILE A 71 -4.59 -2.31 9.53
N PRO A 72 -5.92 -2.52 9.53
CA PRO A 72 -6.49 -3.67 10.25
C PRO A 72 -5.94 -5.02 9.81
N ASN A 73 -5.73 -5.19 8.51
CA ASN A 73 -5.21 -6.44 8.00
C ASN A 73 -3.78 -6.72 8.49
N LEU A 74 -3.00 -5.65 8.68
CA LEU A 74 -1.64 -5.80 9.19
C LEU A 74 -1.64 -6.29 10.62
N GLN A 75 -2.53 -5.74 11.44
CA GLN A 75 -2.64 -6.13 12.85
C GLN A 75 -3.13 -7.56 13.00
N SER A 76 -4.06 -7.98 12.16
CA SER A 76 -4.59 -9.34 12.24
C SER A 76 -3.62 -10.38 11.71
N SER A 77 -2.57 -9.98 11.01
CA SER A 77 -1.54 -10.89 10.54
C SER A 77 -0.57 -11.29 11.65
N SER A 78 -0.60 -10.57 12.76
CA SER A 78 0.29 -10.84 13.89
C SER A 78 -0.18 -12.07 14.65
N ARG A 79 0.71 -12.98 14.91
CA ARG A 79 0.42 -14.19 15.67
C ARG A 79 1.58 -14.55 16.56
#